data_b85a98777076333237e324f8003ed9d7
#
_entry.id   b85a98777076333237e324f8003ed9d7
#
_cell.length_a   1.000
_cell.length_b   1.000
_cell.length_c   1.000
_cell.angle_alpha   90.00
_cell.angle_beta   90.00
_cell.angle_gamma   90.00
#
_symmetry.space_group_name_H-M   'P 1'
#
loop_
_entity.id
_entity.type
_entity.pdbx_description
1 polymer ?
#
loop_
_entity_poly.entity_id
_entity_poly.type
_entity_poly.pdbx_seq_one_letter_code
_entity_poly.pdbx_strand_id
1 'polypeptide(L)'
;MSKVVFFIVSLVFLGNVFFTQATFSSSLMVDMAKIVIDNYCTPEKLLGMKEAIGAASSNTEILNIPDAESLARVLSAGVQGTVSDTRLEVTYEPNYVPAVPQAMPPLPPEQLVAVLQSSIKLDILESNIGYLRIDHILGEEVADKIGPLLLELVWNKILPTSALIFDLRYTSSGDVSGLPYIVSYFTQAEPPIHIDSVYDRPSDTTTKLMTLSTLLGERYGTTKPLIILTSKNTKGIAEDVAYCLKNLKRATLVGEKTAGGSVKIDKIKVGDTDFYVTVPTAKSINPMTGSTWEVVGVSPDVEVNAEDALAAAIKIVQFRAQVPAIIEGAAVLIANNYAFEDIGAAVAAKLNGLLASGAFNLVVSKTDLETKLSAVLEFLSGGKSLKTSSNTPALPPVNYSPEMYIDLIKVSFQTNIFENNIGYLRFDMFGDFEEVKPIAQIIVEHVWNKVVNTDAMIVDLRNNIGGPTTAISGFCSYFFDGDKQIVLDKLYDRTTGATTELLTLSELTGTRYGPQKSLIILTSRATAGAAEEFVYIMKKLGRAMIVGETTSGSSHPAKTFPIGESGIFLSIPTVHSDTAAGPAWEGAGIAPHIPVAASGALDAALGILNKQVAGQK
;
A
#
# COMPACT_ATOMS: atom_id res chain seq x y z
N MET A 1 20.25 32.90 -9.82
CA MET A 1 21.58 33.51 -9.66
C MET A 1 21.87 34.10 -8.27
N SER A 2 20.93 34.19 -7.35
CA SER A 2 21.15 34.91 -6.06
C SER A 2 21.37 34.05 -4.82
N LYS A 3 21.34 32.69 -4.89
CA LYS A 3 21.43 31.80 -3.71
C LYS A 3 22.79 31.14 -3.52
N VAL A 4 23.67 31.12 -4.50
CA VAL A 4 24.98 30.45 -4.41
C VAL A 4 26.07 31.37 -3.83
N VAL A 5 25.91 32.69 -3.94
CA VAL A 5 26.90 33.65 -3.46
C VAL A 5 26.83 33.94 -1.96
N PHE A 6 25.69 33.64 -1.30
CA PHE A 6 25.46 34.06 0.09
C PHE A 6 25.97 33.07 1.18
N PHE A 7 26.41 31.86 0.79
CA PHE A 7 26.86 30.86 1.79
C PHE A 7 28.39 30.86 2.03
N ILE A 8 29.16 31.60 1.22
CA ILE A 8 30.63 31.59 1.30
C ILE A 8 31.19 32.64 2.30
N VAL A 9 30.38 33.55 2.79
CA VAL A 9 30.87 34.72 3.59
C VAL A 9 31.00 34.48 5.09
N SER A 10 30.53 33.34 5.64
CA SER A 10 30.42 33.16 7.10
C SER A 10 31.57 32.39 7.77
N LEU A 11 32.68 32.07 7.10
CA LEU A 11 33.72 31.18 7.67
C LEU A 11 35.15 31.77 7.62
N VAL A 12 35.31 33.08 7.58
CA VAL A 12 36.65 33.69 7.65
C VAL A 12 36.74 34.54 8.92
N PHE A 13 37.11 33.94 10.04
CA PHE A 13 37.83 34.57 11.16
C PHE A 13 38.32 33.50 12.13
N LEU A 14 39.64 33.21 12.07
CA LEU A 14 40.55 32.95 13.22
C LEU A 14 41.83 32.22 12.77
N GLY A 15 42.96 32.88 12.95
CA GLY A 15 44.24 32.19 13.07
C GLY A 15 45.34 32.68 12.12
N ASN A 16 46.06 33.75 12.48
CA ASN A 16 47.36 34.10 11.87
C ASN A 16 48.43 33.07 12.25
N VAL A 17 48.79 32.21 11.31
CA VAL A 17 50.04 31.45 11.33
C VAL A 17 50.69 31.68 9.95
N PHE A 18 51.94 32.15 9.97
CA PHE A 18 52.74 32.35 8.76
C PHE A 18 53.03 31.01 8.09
N PHE A 19 52.28 30.70 7.03
CA PHE A 19 52.61 29.65 6.07
C PHE A 19 52.99 30.29 4.73
N THR A 20 54.00 29.73 4.04
CA THR A 20 54.36 30.09 2.67
C THR A 20 53.12 30.03 1.78
N GLN A 21 52.72 31.17 1.20
CA GLN A 21 51.59 31.28 0.29
C GLN A 21 51.85 30.37 -0.93
N ALA A 22 51.22 29.23 -0.98
CA ALA A 22 51.08 28.49 -2.22
C ALA A 22 49.95 29.19 -3.03
N THR A 23 50.34 29.91 -4.08
CA THR A 23 49.37 30.47 -5.04
C THR A 23 48.77 29.31 -5.84
N PHE A 24 47.59 28.85 -5.48
CA PHE A 24 46.86 27.89 -6.28
C PHE A 24 46.39 28.57 -7.55
N SER A 25 46.73 27.99 -8.69
CA SER A 25 46.45 28.59 -10.00
C SER A 25 44.98 28.35 -10.41
N SER A 26 44.40 29.24 -11.19
CA SER A 26 43.10 29.05 -11.84
C SER A 26 43.05 27.77 -12.70
N SER A 27 44.23 27.26 -13.13
CA SER A 27 44.34 25.99 -13.87
C SER A 27 43.88 24.79 -13.05
N LEU A 28 44.09 24.74 -11.71
CA LEU A 28 43.63 23.68 -10.84
C LEU A 28 42.08 23.48 -10.94
N MET A 29 41.35 24.59 -10.91
CA MET A 29 39.88 24.54 -10.98
C MET A 29 39.39 24.09 -12.36
N VAL A 30 40.10 24.50 -13.43
CA VAL A 30 39.77 24.07 -14.80
C VAL A 30 40.04 22.58 -14.99
N ASP A 31 41.20 22.10 -14.49
CA ASP A 31 41.56 20.67 -14.58
C ASP A 31 40.61 19.79 -13.75
N MET A 32 40.27 20.24 -12.55
CA MET A 32 39.26 19.59 -11.70
C MET A 32 37.91 19.51 -12.42
N ALA A 33 37.45 20.60 -13.02
CA ALA A 33 36.21 20.64 -13.76
C ALA A 33 36.18 19.67 -14.93
N LYS A 34 37.30 19.63 -15.66
CA LYS A 34 37.43 18.69 -16.78
C LYS A 34 37.28 17.26 -16.31
N ILE A 35 37.89 16.89 -15.17
CA ILE A 35 37.76 15.56 -14.59
C ILE A 35 36.28 15.26 -14.32
N VAL A 36 35.54 16.19 -13.70
CA VAL A 36 34.10 15.97 -13.39
C VAL A 36 33.28 15.88 -14.67
N ILE A 37 33.49 16.75 -15.64
CA ILE A 37 32.74 16.75 -16.91
C ILE A 37 32.97 15.47 -17.72
N ASP A 38 34.20 14.99 -17.76
CA ASP A 38 34.55 13.83 -18.56
C ASP A 38 34.10 12.49 -17.90
N ASN A 39 34.03 12.44 -16.57
CA ASN A 39 33.88 11.20 -15.83
C ASN A 39 32.57 11.06 -15.06
N TYR A 40 31.85 12.14 -14.77
CA TYR A 40 30.63 12.05 -13.96
C TYR A 40 29.50 11.32 -14.69
N CYS A 41 28.94 10.28 -14.05
CA CYS A 41 27.98 9.35 -14.66
C CYS A 41 26.61 9.94 -15.01
N THR A 42 26.32 11.19 -14.60
CA THR A 42 25.04 11.87 -14.87
C THR A 42 25.31 13.24 -15.53
N PRO A 43 25.78 13.25 -16.79
CA PRO A 43 26.25 14.48 -17.46
C PRO A 43 25.15 15.55 -17.62
N GLU A 44 23.87 15.13 -17.62
CA GLU A 44 22.74 16.07 -17.67
C GLU A 44 22.63 16.97 -16.44
N LYS A 45 23.23 16.60 -15.32
CA LYS A 45 23.32 17.42 -14.10
C LYS A 45 24.45 18.44 -14.12
N LEU A 46 25.34 18.36 -15.12
CA LEU A 46 26.49 19.26 -15.25
C LEU A 46 26.17 20.58 -15.99
N LEU A 47 24.90 20.81 -16.29
CA LEU A 47 24.41 22.05 -16.85
C LEU A 47 24.76 23.22 -15.91
N GLY A 48 25.54 24.18 -16.39
CA GLY A 48 26.02 25.31 -15.58
C GLY A 48 27.38 25.10 -14.89
N MET A 49 27.98 23.90 -14.97
CA MET A 49 29.30 23.63 -14.36
C MET A 49 30.40 24.52 -14.95
N LYS A 50 30.42 24.74 -16.27
CA LYS A 50 31.41 25.59 -16.93
C LYS A 50 31.32 27.04 -16.46
N GLU A 51 30.11 27.58 -16.32
CA GLU A 51 29.86 28.92 -15.83
C GLU A 51 30.25 29.06 -14.34
N ALA A 52 29.90 28.07 -13.52
CA ALA A 52 30.24 28.06 -12.09
C ALA A 52 31.76 28.06 -11.88
N ILE A 53 32.50 27.30 -12.69
CA ILE A 53 33.96 27.22 -12.61
C ILE A 53 34.61 28.47 -13.16
N GLY A 54 34.10 29.04 -14.27
CA GLY A 54 34.56 30.33 -14.78
C GLY A 54 34.42 31.42 -13.73
N ALA A 55 33.33 31.45 -12.98
CA ALA A 55 33.13 32.37 -11.87
C ALA A 55 34.10 32.11 -10.70
N ALA A 56 34.27 30.82 -10.30
CA ALA A 56 35.17 30.43 -9.21
C ALA A 56 36.63 30.71 -9.54
N SER A 57 37.09 30.43 -10.76
CA SER A 57 38.48 30.66 -11.20
C SER A 57 38.85 32.14 -11.32
N SER A 58 37.85 33.02 -11.33
CA SER A 58 38.01 34.48 -11.33
C SER A 58 37.79 35.09 -9.95
N ASN A 59 37.42 34.31 -8.96
CA ASN A 59 37.10 34.80 -7.62
C ASN A 59 38.38 34.90 -6.77
N THR A 60 38.79 36.14 -6.48
CA THR A 60 40.00 36.43 -5.69
C THR A 60 39.93 35.90 -4.24
N GLU A 61 38.74 35.76 -3.67
CA GLU A 61 38.59 35.20 -2.33
C GLU A 61 38.94 33.70 -2.31
N ILE A 62 38.53 32.95 -3.34
CA ILE A 62 38.86 31.52 -3.48
C ILE A 62 40.36 31.35 -3.81
N LEU A 63 40.89 32.18 -4.71
CA LEU A 63 42.28 32.13 -5.13
C LEU A 63 43.27 32.48 -3.99
N ASN A 64 42.83 33.23 -2.98
CA ASN A 64 43.62 33.65 -1.83
C ASN A 64 43.43 32.75 -0.59
N ILE A 65 42.77 31.61 -0.69
CA ILE A 65 42.64 30.64 0.43
C ILE A 65 44.06 30.13 0.77
N PRO A 66 44.51 30.28 2.02
CA PRO A 66 45.92 30.11 2.35
C PRO A 66 46.40 28.66 2.45
N ASP A 67 45.48 27.73 2.69
CA ASP A 67 45.80 26.33 2.86
C ASP A 67 45.03 25.40 1.91
N ALA A 68 45.69 24.34 1.49
CA ALA A 68 45.18 23.41 0.50
C ALA A 68 43.95 22.62 0.96
N GLU A 69 43.89 22.28 2.25
CA GLU A 69 42.75 21.54 2.80
C GLU A 69 41.48 22.39 2.85
N SER A 70 41.61 23.69 3.22
CA SER A 70 40.49 24.63 3.20
C SER A 70 40.00 24.90 1.77
N LEU A 71 40.94 24.99 0.83
CA LEU A 71 40.60 25.11 -0.60
C LEU A 71 39.87 23.87 -1.09
N ALA A 72 40.34 22.67 -0.76
CA ALA A 72 39.66 21.40 -1.11
C ALA A 72 38.23 21.38 -0.61
N ARG A 73 37.98 21.78 0.66
CA ARG A 73 36.64 21.86 1.24
C ARG A 73 35.71 22.84 0.48
N VAL A 74 36.22 24.01 0.12
CA VAL A 74 35.45 25.02 -0.63
C VAL A 74 35.13 24.51 -2.04
N LEU A 75 36.09 23.88 -2.71
CA LEU A 75 35.89 23.29 -4.03
C LEU A 75 34.88 22.12 -3.98
N SER A 76 34.97 21.27 -2.96
CA SER A 76 33.97 20.21 -2.73
C SER A 76 32.55 20.77 -2.59
N ALA A 77 32.38 21.78 -1.71
CA ALA A 77 31.08 22.42 -1.51
C ALA A 77 30.56 23.08 -2.80
N GLY A 78 31.42 23.68 -3.59
CA GLY A 78 31.09 24.29 -4.88
C GLY A 78 30.60 23.27 -5.90
N VAL A 79 31.31 22.17 -6.08
CA VAL A 79 30.94 21.09 -7.00
C VAL A 79 29.66 20.39 -6.55
N GLN A 80 29.57 20.02 -5.28
CA GLN A 80 28.38 19.41 -4.70
C GLN A 80 27.13 20.30 -4.84
N GLY A 81 27.27 21.58 -4.55
CA GLY A 81 26.18 22.56 -4.69
C GLY A 81 25.71 22.76 -6.13
N THR A 82 26.65 22.73 -7.10
CA THR A 82 26.32 22.88 -8.52
C THR A 82 25.58 21.65 -9.07
N VAL A 83 26.00 20.45 -8.69
CA VAL A 83 25.50 19.18 -9.24
C VAL A 83 24.40 18.58 -8.36
N SER A 84 24.27 19.05 -7.12
CA SER A 84 23.38 18.46 -6.11
C SER A 84 23.68 16.97 -5.87
N ASP A 85 24.98 16.63 -5.78
CA ASP A 85 25.46 15.28 -5.52
C ASP A 85 26.60 15.30 -4.49
N THR A 86 26.33 14.83 -3.27
CA THR A 86 27.27 14.82 -2.15
C THR A 86 28.38 13.78 -2.28
N ARG A 87 28.34 12.91 -3.29
CA ARG A 87 29.36 11.89 -3.56
C ARG A 87 30.57 12.48 -4.30
N LEU A 88 30.40 13.64 -4.93
CA LEU A 88 31.51 14.40 -5.49
C LEU A 88 32.31 15.05 -4.36
N GLU A 89 33.59 14.79 -4.30
CA GLU A 89 34.46 15.33 -3.26
C GLU A 89 35.82 15.74 -3.83
N VAL A 90 36.33 16.85 -3.36
CA VAL A 90 37.72 17.30 -3.65
C VAL A 90 38.53 17.18 -2.38
N THR A 91 39.64 16.47 -2.42
CA THR A 91 40.55 16.29 -1.29
C THR A 91 41.97 16.75 -1.64
N TYR A 92 42.74 17.17 -0.61
CA TYR A 92 44.18 17.43 -0.73
C TYR A 92 44.90 16.35 0.06
N GLU A 93 45.69 15.51 -0.63
CA GLU A 93 46.33 14.33 -0.03
C GLU A 93 47.78 14.16 -0.57
N PRO A 94 48.77 14.89 -0.02
CA PRO A 94 50.15 14.91 -0.53
C PRO A 94 50.87 13.55 -0.43
N ASN A 95 50.37 12.63 0.38
CA ASN A 95 50.97 11.30 0.57
C ASN A 95 50.05 10.18 0.06
N TYR A 96 49.04 10.49 -0.76
CA TYR A 96 48.15 9.48 -1.29
C TYR A 96 48.86 8.54 -2.25
N VAL A 97 48.90 7.28 -1.88
CA VAL A 97 49.35 6.21 -2.77
C VAL A 97 48.12 5.50 -3.27
N PRO A 98 47.79 5.52 -4.56
CA PRO A 98 46.68 4.75 -5.11
C PRO A 98 46.84 3.29 -4.69
N ALA A 99 45.79 2.71 -4.15
CA ALA A 99 45.77 1.28 -3.90
C ALA A 99 45.90 0.57 -5.26
N VAL A 100 47.10 0.09 -5.57
CA VAL A 100 47.29 -0.82 -6.69
C VAL A 100 46.52 -2.07 -6.31
N PRO A 101 45.58 -2.58 -7.15
CA PRO A 101 44.98 -3.87 -6.94
C PRO A 101 46.10 -4.91 -6.91
N GLN A 102 46.66 -5.17 -5.76
CA GLN A 102 47.54 -6.31 -5.59
C GLN A 102 46.64 -7.53 -5.61
N ALA A 103 46.88 -8.40 -6.59
CA ALA A 103 46.35 -9.76 -6.50
C ALA A 103 46.71 -10.28 -5.10
N MET A 104 45.71 -10.49 -4.26
CA MET A 104 45.96 -11.03 -2.92
C MET A 104 46.82 -12.28 -3.06
N PRO A 105 47.97 -12.35 -2.41
CA PRO A 105 48.74 -13.60 -2.41
C PRO A 105 47.80 -14.71 -1.95
N PRO A 106 47.91 -15.92 -2.51
CA PRO A 106 47.06 -17.04 -2.10
C PRO A 106 47.19 -17.24 -0.60
N LEU A 107 46.20 -16.86 0.17
CA LEU A 107 46.16 -17.07 1.61
C LEU A 107 46.06 -18.57 1.86
N PRO A 108 46.79 -19.12 2.84
CA PRO A 108 46.56 -20.47 3.29
C PRO A 108 45.11 -20.70 3.65
N PRO A 109 44.52 -21.90 3.41
CA PRO A 109 43.12 -22.18 3.66
C PRO A 109 42.64 -21.79 5.06
N GLU A 110 43.48 -21.98 6.10
CA GLU A 110 43.16 -21.62 7.47
C GLU A 110 43.01 -20.11 7.68
N GLN A 111 43.84 -19.31 7.05
CA GLN A 111 43.73 -17.85 7.11
C GLN A 111 42.52 -17.36 6.32
N LEU A 112 42.20 -17.98 5.19
CA LEU A 112 41.01 -17.67 4.40
C LEU A 112 39.73 -17.97 5.21
N VAL A 113 39.65 -19.12 5.88
CA VAL A 113 38.57 -19.47 6.81
C VAL A 113 38.43 -18.42 7.91
N ALA A 114 39.52 -17.98 8.52
CA ALA A 114 39.47 -16.94 9.56
C ALA A 114 38.96 -15.59 9.04
N VAL A 115 39.36 -15.17 7.85
CA VAL A 115 38.86 -13.94 7.20
C VAL A 115 37.36 -14.08 6.92
N LEU A 116 36.90 -15.18 6.35
CA LEU A 116 35.51 -15.44 6.11
C LEU A 116 34.68 -15.43 7.40
N GLN A 117 35.13 -16.08 8.44
CA GLN A 117 34.45 -16.10 9.74
C GLN A 117 34.39 -14.73 10.43
N SER A 118 35.33 -13.84 10.15
CA SER A 118 35.27 -12.45 10.64
C SER A 118 34.29 -11.56 9.88
N SER A 119 34.06 -11.85 8.61
CA SER A 119 33.24 -11.03 7.70
C SER A 119 31.83 -11.57 7.47
N ILE A 120 31.59 -12.82 7.85
CA ILE A 120 30.30 -13.51 7.70
C ILE A 120 29.83 -13.99 9.07
N LYS A 121 28.60 -13.65 9.44
CA LYS A 121 27.93 -14.20 10.62
C LYS A 121 26.75 -15.05 10.19
N LEU A 122 26.70 -16.26 10.71
CA LEU A 122 25.66 -17.23 10.44
C LEU A 122 25.06 -17.72 11.76
N ASP A 123 23.74 -17.76 11.81
CA ASP A 123 23.01 -18.37 12.92
C ASP A 123 21.71 -19.02 12.41
N ILE A 124 21.22 -20.02 13.13
CA ILE A 124 19.91 -20.62 12.92
C ILE A 124 19.05 -20.27 14.13
N LEU A 125 18.18 -19.31 13.95
CA LEU A 125 17.30 -18.80 14.99
C LEU A 125 16.14 -19.77 15.26
N GLU A 126 15.36 -19.48 16.29
CA GLU A 126 14.13 -20.22 16.60
C GLU A 126 13.19 -20.30 15.39
N SER A 127 12.37 -21.35 15.31
CA SER A 127 11.48 -21.63 14.18
C SER A 127 12.22 -21.89 12.86
N ASN A 128 13.47 -22.35 12.91
CA ASN A 128 14.30 -22.67 11.75
C ASN A 128 14.50 -21.47 10.80
N ILE A 129 14.69 -20.27 11.35
CA ILE A 129 14.97 -19.06 10.58
C ILE A 129 16.48 -18.93 10.41
N GLY A 130 16.98 -18.93 9.17
CA GLY A 130 18.37 -18.63 8.88
C GLY A 130 18.65 -17.14 9.08
N TYR A 131 19.77 -16.82 9.72
CA TYR A 131 20.31 -15.48 9.78
C TYR A 131 21.69 -15.48 9.14
N LEU A 132 21.87 -14.65 8.12
CA LEU A 132 23.12 -14.48 7.40
C LEU A 132 23.48 -13.00 7.34
N ARG A 133 24.58 -12.61 7.93
CA ARG A 133 25.21 -11.30 7.78
C ARG A 133 26.46 -11.43 6.93
N ILE A 134 26.62 -10.52 5.97
CA ILE A 134 27.86 -10.35 5.22
C ILE A 134 28.30 -8.89 5.31
N ASP A 135 29.59 -8.65 5.48
CA ASP A 135 30.12 -7.30 5.61
C ASP A 135 30.68 -6.76 4.29
N HIS A 136 30.84 -7.65 3.29
CA HIS A 136 31.30 -7.34 1.93
C HIS A 136 30.56 -8.14 0.85
N ILE A 137 30.28 -7.53 -0.29
CA ILE A 137 29.82 -8.24 -1.49
C ILE A 137 31.07 -8.63 -2.30
N LEU A 138 31.32 -9.92 -2.39
CA LEU A 138 32.46 -10.48 -3.12
C LEU A 138 32.21 -10.41 -4.61
N GLY A 139 33.24 -10.04 -5.39
CA GLY A 139 33.19 -10.11 -6.85
C GLY A 139 33.34 -11.56 -7.37
N GLU A 140 32.98 -11.75 -8.64
CA GLU A 140 33.00 -13.06 -9.34
C GLU A 140 34.31 -13.80 -9.16
N GLU A 141 35.45 -13.17 -9.40
CA GLU A 141 36.77 -13.80 -9.34
C GLU A 141 37.07 -14.37 -7.95
N VAL A 142 36.68 -13.68 -6.89
CA VAL A 142 36.88 -14.14 -5.51
C VAL A 142 35.88 -15.23 -5.17
N ALA A 143 34.61 -15.03 -5.56
CA ALA A 143 33.53 -15.97 -5.33
C ALA A 143 33.82 -17.35 -5.97
N ASP A 144 34.40 -17.38 -7.16
CA ASP A 144 34.80 -18.62 -7.84
C ASP A 144 35.91 -19.37 -7.09
N LYS A 145 36.89 -18.63 -6.56
CA LYS A 145 38.02 -19.23 -5.83
C LYS A 145 37.62 -19.86 -4.49
N ILE A 146 36.69 -19.24 -3.79
CA ILE A 146 36.31 -19.66 -2.43
C ILE A 146 34.89 -20.26 -2.36
N GLY A 147 34.21 -20.37 -3.49
CA GLY A 147 32.83 -20.85 -3.56
C GLY A 147 32.58 -22.20 -2.90
N PRO A 148 33.39 -23.25 -3.14
CA PRO A 148 33.24 -24.53 -2.45
C PRO A 148 33.29 -24.40 -0.92
N LEU A 149 34.14 -23.53 -0.40
CA LEU A 149 34.26 -23.28 1.03
C LEU A 149 33.05 -22.51 1.58
N LEU A 150 32.55 -21.52 0.81
CA LEU A 150 31.32 -20.79 1.17
C LEU A 150 30.09 -21.71 1.17
N LEU A 151 30.00 -22.65 0.24
CA LEU A 151 28.96 -23.66 0.27
C LEU A 151 29.00 -24.49 1.54
N GLU A 152 30.13 -25.03 1.89
CA GLU A 152 30.30 -25.91 3.06
C GLU A 152 30.05 -25.16 4.38
N LEU A 153 30.68 -24.02 4.56
CA LEU A 153 30.65 -23.29 5.82
C LEU A 153 29.36 -22.51 6.06
N VAL A 154 28.71 -22.05 4.99
CA VAL A 154 27.60 -21.10 5.06
C VAL A 154 26.35 -21.63 4.38
N TRP A 155 26.40 -21.83 3.07
CA TRP A 155 25.19 -22.01 2.27
C TRP A 155 24.43 -23.29 2.57
N ASN A 156 25.13 -24.41 2.75
CA ASN A 156 24.50 -25.70 3.09
C ASN A 156 23.79 -25.69 4.46
N LYS A 157 24.14 -24.75 5.32
CA LYS A 157 23.45 -24.55 6.62
C LYS A 157 22.22 -23.65 6.49
N ILE A 158 22.26 -22.70 5.55
CA ILE A 158 21.16 -21.78 5.27
C ILE A 158 20.06 -22.45 4.44
N LEU A 159 20.46 -23.25 3.47
CA LEU A 159 19.55 -23.84 2.47
C LEU A 159 18.36 -24.60 3.08
N PRO A 160 18.49 -25.41 4.16
CA PRO A 160 17.36 -26.13 4.74
C PRO A 160 16.46 -25.27 5.65
N THR A 161 16.75 -23.98 5.84
CA THR A 161 15.93 -23.10 6.68
C THR A 161 14.58 -22.78 6.05
N SER A 162 13.58 -22.50 6.88
CA SER A 162 12.22 -22.17 6.45
C SER A 162 12.07 -20.73 5.96
N ALA A 163 12.93 -19.82 6.43
CA ALA A 163 13.02 -18.42 6.04
C ALA A 163 14.45 -17.93 6.21
N LEU A 164 14.82 -16.86 5.50
CA LEU A 164 16.14 -16.24 5.63
C LEU A 164 16.01 -14.75 5.96
N ILE A 165 16.76 -14.34 6.99
CA ILE A 165 17.05 -12.94 7.28
C ILE A 165 18.47 -12.65 6.80
N PHE A 166 18.58 -11.85 5.73
CA PHE A 166 19.85 -11.47 5.12
C PHE A 166 20.24 -10.07 5.59
N ASP A 167 21.25 -9.98 6.41
CA ASP A 167 21.64 -8.75 7.10
C ASP A 167 22.71 -7.98 6.33
N LEU A 168 22.34 -6.87 5.73
CA LEU A 168 23.19 -5.94 5.01
C LEU A 168 23.43 -4.63 5.78
N ARG A 169 23.02 -4.52 7.05
CA ARG A 169 23.16 -3.28 7.84
C ARG A 169 24.61 -2.80 7.99
N TYR A 170 25.56 -3.69 7.84
CA TYR A 170 27.00 -3.42 8.02
C TYR A 170 27.79 -3.49 6.72
N THR A 171 27.14 -3.74 5.60
CA THR A 171 27.76 -3.91 4.29
C THR A 171 27.93 -2.56 3.61
N SER A 172 29.17 -2.05 3.60
CA SER A 172 29.49 -0.73 3.04
C SER A 172 30.38 -0.77 1.80
N SER A 173 30.70 -1.97 1.30
CA SER A 173 31.56 -2.17 0.15
C SER A 173 31.24 -3.46 -0.60
N GLY A 174 31.66 -3.53 -1.84
CA GLY A 174 31.46 -4.69 -2.68
C GLY A 174 31.82 -4.44 -4.14
N ASP A 175 31.84 -5.52 -4.91
CA ASP A 175 32.09 -5.52 -6.33
C ASP A 175 30.79 -5.76 -7.10
N VAL A 176 30.61 -5.01 -8.19
CA VAL A 176 29.40 -5.08 -9.03
C VAL A 176 29.21 -6.45 -9.69
N SER A 177 30.29 -7.18 -9.97
CA SER A 177 30.24 -8.53 -10.53
C SER A 177 29.64 -9.57 -9.57
N GLY A 178 29.56 -9.25 -8.26
CA GLY A 178 28.90 -10.10 -7.26
C GLY A 178 27.38 -9.99 -7.24
N LEU A 179 26.80 -8.92 -7.81
CA LEU A 179 25.36 -8.72 -7.82
C LEU A 179 24.59 -9.85 -8.52
N PRO A 180 24.96 -10.30 -9.76
CA PRO A 180 24.32 -11.43 -10.42
C PRO A 180 24.30 -12.69 -9.58
N TYR A 181 25.42 -13.02 -8.91
CA TYR A 181 25.52 -14.22 -8.06
C TYR A 181 24.52 -14.19 -6.92
N ILE A 182 24.55 -13.12 -6.10
CA ILE A 182 23.69 -13.02 -4.91
C ILE A 182 22.23 -13.06 -5.30
N VAL A 183 21.80 -12.26 -6.28
CA VAL A 183 20.40 -12.20 -6.71
C VAL A 183 19.94 -13.55 -7.27
N SER A 184 20.82 -14.26 -7.98
CA SER A 184 20.48 -15.55 -8.60
C SER A 184 20.15 -16.65 -7.59
N TYR A 185 20.74 -16.64 -6.40
CA TYR A 185 20.37 -17.62 -5.36
C TYR A 185 18.91 -17.49 -4.91
N PHE A 186 18.30 -16.34 -5.10
CA PHE A 186 16.93 -16.03 -4.66
C PHE A 186 15.91 -15.98 -5.79
N THR A 187 16.32 -16.24 -7.04
CA THR A 187 15.48 -16.20 -8.22
C THR A 187 15.45 -17.55 -8.92
N GLN A 188 14.63 -17.69 -9.95
CA GLN A 188 14.59 -18.86 -10.82
C GLN A 188 15.86 -18.96 -11.67
N ALA A 189 16.17 -20.18 -12.14
CA ALA A 189 17.30 -20.40 -13.05
C ALA A 189 17.00 -19.91 -14.47
N GLU A 190 15.79 -20.21 -14.96
CA GLU A 190 15.35 -19.91 -16.33
C GLU A 190 13.95 -19.32 -16.36
N PRO A 191 13.66 -18.35 -17.22
CA PRO A 191 14.65 -17.60 -17.99
C PRO A 191 15.48 -16.66 -17.13
N PRO A 192 16.72 -16.31 -17.51
CA PRO A 192 17.52 -15.30 -16.82
C PRO A 192 16.79 -13.96 -16.77
N ILE A 193 16.88 -13.29 -15.62
CA ILE A 193 16.20 -12.01 -15.37
C ILE A 193 17.20 -10.87 -15.54
N HIS A 194 16.82 -9.82 -16.28
CA HIS A 194 17.58 -8.58 -16.32
C HIS A 194 17.35 -7.82 -15.00
N ILE A 195 18.40 -7.73 -14.16
CA ILE A 195 18.31 -7.21 -12.80
C ILE A 195 18.81 -5.78 -12.66
N ASP A 196 19.82 -5.40 -13.46
CA ASP A 196 20.34 -4.04 -13.48
C ASP A 196 21.01 -3.72 -14.82
N SER A 197 21.24 -2.42 -15.10
CA SER A 197 22.05 -1.88 -16.19
C SER A 197 23.05 -0.89 -15.63
N VAL A 198 24.33 -1.14 -15.79
CA VAL A 198 25.38 -0.26 -15.32
C VAL A 198 25.93 0.56 -16.50
N TYR A 199 25.65 1.87 -16.49
CA TYR A 199 26.25 2.80 -17.43
C TYR A 199 27.58 3.28 -16.88
N ASP A 200 28.67 3.08 -17.61
CA ASP A 200 30.03 3.54 -17.30
C ASP A 200 30.37 4.77 -18.17
N ARG A 201 30.54 5.90 -17.54
CA ARG A 201 30.75 7.17 -18.24
C ARG A 201 32.09 7.24 -18.98
N PRO A 202 33.24 6.81 -18.42
CA PRO A 202 34.52 6.87 -19.12
C PRO A 202 34.57 6.09 -20.42
N SER A 203 33.90 4.93 -20.49
CA SER A 203 33.83 4.10 -21.68
C SER A 203 32.61 4.37 -22.57
N ASP A 204 31.64 5.16 -22.05
CA ASP A 204 30.35 5.43 -22.71
C ASP A 204 29.61 4.13 -23.08
N THR A 205 29.64 3.15 -22.18
CA THR A 205 29.02 1.84 -22.40
C THR A 205 28.01 1.51 -21.32
N THR A 206 27.00 0.71 -21.69
CA THR A 206 26.03 0.16 -20.74
C THR A 206 26.11 -1.37 -20.74
N THR A 207 26.41 -1.93 -19.58
CA THR A 207 26.44 -3.37 -19.35
C THR A 207 25.14 -3.81 -18.68
N LYS A 208 24.46 -4.79 -19.30
CA LYS A 208 23.27 -5.44 -18.69
C LYS A 208 23.73 -6.55 -17.76
N LEU A 209 23.26 -6.50 -16.52
CA LEU A 209 23.47 -7.54 -15.54
C LEU A 209 22.25 -8.46 -15.51
N MET A 210 22.49 -9.75 -15.72
CA MET A 210 21.46 -10.79 -15.77
C MET A 210 21.65 -11.76 -14.62
N THR A 211 20.57 -12.38 -14.14
CA THR A 211 20.70 -13.54 -13.26
C THR A 211 21.38 -14.70 -14.00
N LEU A 212 22.08 -15.53 -13.25
CA LEU A 212 22.85 -16.66 -13.78
C LEU A 212 21.95 -17.90 -13.86
N SER A 213 22.01 -18.65 -14.96
CA SER A 213 21.30 -19.93 -15.11
C SER A 213 21.92 -21.02 -14.26
N THR A 214 23.25 -21.01 -14.12
CA THR A 214 24.03 -21.99 -13.35
C THR A 214 24.67 -21.33 -12.15
N LEU A 215 24.58 -21.97 -11.01
CA LEU A 215 25.21 -21.55 -9.75
C LEU A 215 25.94 -22.73 -9.11
N LEU A 216 26.88 -22.42 -8.27
CA LEU A 216 27.49 -23.42 -7.40
C LEU A 216 26.52 -23.76 -6.26
N GLY A 217 26.07 -25.04 -6.18
CA GLY A 217 25.06 -25.47 -5.21
C GLY A 217 23.62 -25.12 -5.59
N GLU A 218 22.69 -25.36 -4.68
CA GLU A 218 21.28 -25.16 -4.90
C GLU A 218 20.85 -23.72 -4.61
N ARG A 219 19.80 -23.25 -5.28
CA ARG A 219 19.17 -21.95 -5.00
C ARG A 219 18.34 -22.02 -3.73
N TYR A 220 18.27 -20.92 -3.00
CA TYR A 220 17.30 -20.76 -1.90
C TYR A 220 15.87 -20.76 -2.44
N GLY A 221 15.72 -20.31 -3.67
CA GLY A 221 14.48 -20.35 -4.43
C GLY A 221 13.61 -19.11 -4.26
N THR A 222 12.42 -19.18 -4.86
CA THR A 222 11.52 -18.04 -4.98
C THR A 222 10.41 -18.02 -3.93
N THR A 223 10.17 -19.12 -3.22
CA THR A 223 9.00 -19.31 -2.35
C THR A 223 9.27 -19.06 -0.87
N LYS A 224 10.44 -19.45 -0.38
CA LYS A 224 10.79 -19.24 1.03
C LYS A 224 10.89 -17.75 1.36
N PRO A 225 10.36 -17.29 2.52
CA PRO A 225 10.48 -15.89 2.93
C PRO A 225 11.92 -15.41 2.97
N LEU A 226 12.16 -14.23 2.39
CA LEU A 226 13.43 -13.53 2.42
C LEU A 226 13.20 -12.12 2.98
N ILE A 227 13.91 -11.79 4.05
CA ILE A 227 13.92 -10.44 4.61
C ILE A 227 15.34 -9.91 4.54
N ILE A 228 15.51 -8.68 4.10
CA ILE A 228 16.80 -7.99 4.06
C ILE A 228 16.81 -6.90 5.12
N LEU A 229 17.82 -6.90 5.98
CA LEU A 229 18.02 -5.82 6.94
C LEU A 229 18.91 -4.73 6.35
N THR A 230 18.48 -3.48 6.47
CA THR A 230 19.20 -2.31 5.96
C THR A 230 19.44 -1.28 7.04
N SER A 231 20.48 -0.46 6.87
CA SER A 231 20.76 0.69 7.73
C SER A 231 21.38 1.83 6.93
N LYS A 232 21.62 2.96 7.57
CA LYS A 232 22.38 4.09 6.99
C LYS A 232 23.79 3.71 6.56
N ASN A 233 24.34 2.60 7.07
CA ASN A 233 25.65 2.10 6.68
C ASN A 233 25.62 1.14 5.49
N THR A 234 24.45 0.66 5.09
CA THR A 234 24.28 -0.13 3.85
C THR A 234 24.60 0.77 2.67
N LYS A 235 25.68 0.46 1.92
CA LYS A 235 26.20 1.35 0.87
C LYS A 235 26.70 0.60 -0.36
N GLY A 236 26.59 1.22 -1.53
CA GLY A 236 27.14 0.71 -2.79
C GLY A 236 26.39 -0.52 -3.29
N ILE A 237 27.11 -1.60 -3.64
CA ILE A 237 26.49 -2.82 -4.22
C ILE A 237 25.51 -3.50 -3.27
N ALA A 238 25.67 -3.32 -1.95
CA ALA A 238 24.68 -3.81 -0.99
C ALA A 238 23.32 -3.13 -1.16
N GLU A 239 23.31 -1.83 -1.53
CA GLU A 239 22.08 -1.12 -1.87
C GLU A 239 21.46 -1.67 -3.15
N ASP A 240 22.29 -2.01 -4.14
CA ASP A 240 21.82 -2.59 -5.39
C ASP A 240 21.18 -3.97 -5.19
N VAL A 241 21.81 -4.84 -4.39
CA VAL A 241 21.22 -6.14 -3.98
C VAL A 241 19.84 -5.95 -3.34
N ALA A 242 19.75 -5.02 -2.36
CA ALA A 242 18.51 -4.72 -1.69
C ALA A 242 17.45 -4.15 -2.67
N TYR A 243 17.85 -3.23 -3.55
CA TYR A 243 16.98 -2.59 -4.52
C TYR A 243 16.45 -3.59 -5.57
N CYS A 244 17.32 -4.43 -6.12
CA CYS A 244 16.95 -5.47 -7.06
C CYS A 244 15.97 -6.47 -6.46
N LEU A 245 16.27 -7.06 -5.30
CA LEU A 245 15.41 -8.05 -4.66
C LEU A 245 14.06 -7.46 -4.18
N LYS A 246 14.05 -6.19 -3.76
CA LYS A 246 12.80 -5.47 -3.45
C LYS A 246 11.92 -5.29 -4.69
N ASN A 247 12.49 -4.79 -5.80
CA ASN A 247 11.72 -4.51 -7.01
C ASN A 247 11.29 -5.77 -7.76
N LEU A 248 12.04 -6.86 -7.65
CA LEU A 248 11.62 -8.20 -8.06
C LEU A 248 10.50 -8.78 -7.19
N LYS A 249 10.06 -8.07 -6.14
CA LYS A 249 9.09 -8.56 -5.15
C LYS A 249 9.54 -9.88 -4.47
N ARG A 250 10.85 -10.08 -4.39
CA ARG A 250 11.44 -11.29 -3.82
C ARG A 250 11.74 -11.16 -2.33
N ALA A 251 12.12 -9.97 -1.88
CA ALA A 251 12.46 -9.69 -0.50
C ALA A 251 11.64 -8.54 0.08
N THR A 252 11.49 -8.56 1.40
CA THR A 252 10.98 -7.43 2.20
C THR A 252 12.16 -6.78 2.90
N LEU A 253 12.29 -5.47 2.78
CA LEU A 253 13.34 -4.69 3.44
C LEU A 253 12.86 -4.16 4.79
N VAL A 254 13.66 -4.37 5.82
CA VAL A 254 13.37 -3.95 7.21
C VAL A 254 14.57 -3.20 7.78
N GLY A 255 14.35 -2.03 8.35
CA GLY A 255 15.39 -1.22 8.97
C GLY A 255 15.33 0.23 8.59
N GLU A 256 16.49 0.85 8.35
CA GLU A 256 16.60 2.24 7.95
C GLU A 256 16.81 2.37 6.44
N LYS A 257 16.53 3.56 5.92
CA LYS A 257 16.90 3.95 4.57
C LYS A 257 18.42 3.89 4.40
N THR A 258 18.88 3.37 3.25
CA THR A 258 20.31 3.18 2.97
C THR A 258 21.03 4.49 2.62
N ALA A 259 22.35 4.42 2.48
CA ALA A 259 23.22 5.59 2.36
C ALA A 259 23.04 6.43 1.07
N GLY A 260 22.63 5.82 -0.04
CA GLY A 260 22.63 6.46 -1.35
C GLY A 260 24.04 6.58 -1.95
N GLY A 261 24.81 5.51 -1.89
CA GLY A 261 26.17 5.46 -2.43
C GLY A 261 26.24 5.44 -3.95
N SER A 262 27.21 4.74 -4.49
CA SER A 262 27.44 4.59 -5.94
C SER A 262 27.80 3.15 -6.27
N VAL A 263 27.46 2.73 -7.48
CA VAL A 263 27.90 1.46 -8.03
C VAL A 263 29.39 1.47 -8.32
N LYS A 264 29.94 2.61 -8.73
CA LYS A 264 31.37 2.81 -8.98
C LYS A 264 31.76 4.27 -8.70
N ILE A 265 32.85 4.44 -7.96
CA ILE A 265 33.46 5.73 -7.66
C ILE A 265 34.96 5.63 -7.99
N ASP A 266 35.46 6.60 -8.71
CA ASP A 266 36.89 6.72 -8.96
C ASP A 266 37.46 7.98 -8.27
N LYS A 267 38.67 7.86 -7.75
CA LYS A 267 39.46 8.96 -7.18
C LYS A 267 40.56 9.33 -8.15
N ILE A 268 40.43 10.50 -8.78
CA ILE A 268 41.27 10.93 -9.90
C ILE A 268 42.15 12.09 -9.46
N LYS A 269 43.46 12.01 -9.75
CA LYS A 269 44.42 13.06 -9.46
C LYS A 269 44.22 14.26 -10.38
N VAL A 270 44.31 15.48 -9.84
CA VAL A 270 44.17 16.72 -10.62
C VAL A 270 45.54 17.17 -11.11
N GLY A 271 45.85 16.87 -12.35
CA GLY A 271 47.14 17.20 -12.96
C GLY A 271 48.33 16.69 -12.14
N ASP A 272 49.36 17.53 -12.00
CA ASP A 272 50.55 17.22 -11.21
C ASP A 272 50.45 17.67 -9.74
N THR A 273 49.25 18.02 -9.27
CA THR A 273 49.01 18.49 -7.90
C THR A 273 48.73 17.33 -6.95
N ASP A 274 48.68 17.60 -5.64
CA ASP A 274 48.22 16.63 -4.63
C ASP A 274 46.71 16.72 -4.33
N PHE A 275 45.94 17.37 -5.22
CA PHE A 275 44.50 17.37 -5.18
C PHE A 275 43.93 16.17 -5.94
N TYR A 276 42.83 15.64 -5.40
CA TYR A 276 42.11 14.53 -5.98
C TYR A 276 40.61 14.86 -6.06
N VAL A 277 39.94 14.37 -7.09
CA VAL A 277 38.51 14.44 -7.24
C VAL A 277 37.96 13.02 -7.12
N THR A 278 37.11 12.81 -6.14
CA THR A 278 36.28 11.61 -6.05
C THR A 278 35.04 11.85 -6.88
N VAL A 279 34.81 11.01 -7.90
CA VAL A 279 33.72 11.18 -8.87
C VAL A 279 33.00 9.85 -9.10
N PRO A 280 31.64 9.81 -9.01
CA PRO A 280 30.85 8.66 -9.46
C PRO A 280 30.98 8.51 -10.98
N THR A 281 31.62 7.43 -11.42
CA THR A 281 31.93 7.20 -12.84
C THR A 281 30.98 6.23 -13.53
N ALA A 282 30.22 5.45 -12.75
CA ALA A 282 29.16 4.63 -13.30
C ALA A 282 27.84 4.84 -12.55
N LYS A 283 26.73 4.47 -13.19
CA LYS A 283 25.37 4.63 -12.69
C LYS A 283 24.58 3.33 -12.88
N SER A 284 23.95 2.87 -11.82
CA SER A 284 22.98 1.77 -11.83
C SER A 284 21.61 2.27 -12.33
N ILE A 285 20.96 1.49 -13.19
CA ILE A 285 19.60 1.73 -13.68
C ILE A 285 18.83 0.43 -13.61
N ASN A 286 17.94 0.32 -12.65
CA ASN A 286 17.11 -0.88 -12.50
C ASN A 286 16.04 -0.97 -13.60
N PRO A 287 15.96 -2.06 -14.37
CA PRO A 287 15.05 -2.21 -15.51
C PRO A 287 13.57 -2.25 -15.12
N MET A 288 13.24 -2.62 -13.88
CA MET A 288 11.86 -2.66 -13.39
C MET A 288 11.30 -1.27 -13.09
N THR A 289 12.16 -0.37 -12.61
CA THR A 289 11.74 0.98 -12.19
C THR A 289 12.16 2.08 -13.17
N GLY A 290 13.12 1.80 -14.07
CA GLY A 290 13.78 2.79 -14.90
C GLY A 290 14.58 3.85 -14.09
N SER A 291 14.83 3.59 -12.81
CA SER A 291 15.42 4.51 -11.85
C SER A 291 16.64 3.90 -11.18
N THR A 292 17.34 4.74 -10.42
CA THR A 292 18.49 4.36 -9.60
C THR A 292 18.23 4.60 -8.11
N TRP A 293 18.86 3.82 -7.25
CA TRP A 293 18.93 4.00 -5.80
C TRP A 293 20.01 5.01 -5.38
N GLU A 294 20.93 5.31 -6.28
CA GLU A 294 22.08 6.16 -6.00
C GLU A 294 21.64 7.58 -5.60
N VAL A 295 22.40 8.20 -4.70
CA VAL A 295 22.13 9.51 -4.07
C VAL A 295 20.95 9.48 -3.10
N VAL A 296 19.85 8.84 -3.48
CA VAL A 296 18.61 8.86 -2.68
C VAL A 296 18.51 7.73 -1.66
N GLY A 297 19.27 6.65 -1.85
CA GLY A 297 19.19 5.43 -1.01
C GLY A 297 17.93 4.59 -1.27
N VAL A 298 17.94 3.39 -0.73
CA VAL A 298 16.81 2.44 -0.78
C VAL A 298 15.98 2.59 0.48
N SER A 299 14.70 2.94 0.34
CA SER A 299 13.78 2.99 1.48
C SER A 299 13.33 1.58 1.84
N PRO A 300 13.30 1.19 3.13
CA PRO A 300 12.77 -0.08 3.56
C PRO A 300 11.24 -0.17 3.36
N ASP A 301 10.69 -1.39 3.42
CA ASP A 301 9.24 -1.64 3.44
C ASP A 301 8.69 -1.48 4.85
N VAL A 302 9.51 -1.77 5.86
CA VAL A 302 9.22 -1.57 7.28
C VAL A 302 10.34 -0.74 7.88
N GLU A 303 10.04 0.53 8.17
CA GLU A 303 10.99 1.47 8.73
C GLU A 303 11.08 1.32 10.26
N VAL A 304 12.26 0.95 10.74
CA VAL A 304 12.61 0.84 12.16
C VAL A 304 14.08 1.21 12.32
N ASN A 305 14.52 1.52 13.53
CA ASN A 305 15.95 1.70 13.81
C ASN A 305 16.74 0.44 13.47
N ALA A 306 17.99 0.61 13.05
CA ALA A 306 18.85 -0.52 12.67
C ALA A 306 18.99 -1.57 13.77
N GLU A 307 19.03 -1.17 15.04
CA GLU A 307 19.12 -2.06 16.21
C GLU A 307 17.87 -2.93 16.37
N ASP A 308 16.69 -2.43 16.03
CA ASP A 308 15.41 -3.11 16.16
C ASP A 308 15.06 -3.99 14.94
N ALA A 309 15.78 -3.82 13.83
CA ALA A 309 15.44 -4.43 12.54
C ALA A 309 15.41 -5.98 12.60
N LEU A 310 16.33 -6.61 13.33
CA LEU A 310 16.35 -8.07 13.46
C LEU A 310 15.11 -8.59 14.21
N ALA A 311 14.76 -7.96 15.32
CA ALA A 311 13.58 -8.34 16.09
C ALA A 311 12.29 -8.14 15.30
N ALA A 312 12.19 -7.04 14.53
CA ALA A 312 11.07 -6.79 13.63
C ALA A 312 10.98 -7.85 12.51
N ALA A 313 12.10 -8.22 11.91
CA ALA A 313 12.14 -9.24 10.86
C ALA A 313 11.70 -10.61 11.38
N ILE A 314 12.14 -11.02 12.57
CA ILE A 314 11.70 -12.28 13.19
C ILE A 314 10.17 -12.30 13.37
N LYS A 315 9.60 -11.22 13.91
CA LYS A 315 8.14 -11.09 14.07
C LYS A 315 7.39 -11.20 12.73
N ILE A 316 7.92 -10.59 11.66
CA ILE A 316 7.34 -10.68 10.33
C ILE A 316 7.37 -12.13 9.82
N VAL A 317 8.49 -12.84 9.95
CA VAL A 317 8.60 -14.24 9.54
C VAL A 317 7.62 -15.12 10.31
N GLN A 318 7.54 -14.95 11.63
CA GLN A 318 6.61 -15.68 12.49
C GLN A 318 5.15 -15.42 12.13
N PHE A 319 4.81 -14.16 11.83
CA PHE A 319 3.47 -13.81 11.36
C PHE A 319 3.18 -14.44 9.99
N ARG A 320 4.10 -14.36 9.04
CA ARG A 320 3.93 -14.96 7.69
C ARG A 320 3.68 -16.47 7.75
N ALA A 321 4.25 -17.18 8.71
CA ALA A 321 3.99 -18.60 8.90
C ALA A 321 2.52 -18.90 9.25
N GLN A 322 1.77 -17.93 9.79
CA GLN A 322 0.35 -18.08 10.13
C GLN A 322 -0.58 -17.72 8.95
N VAL A 323 -0.09 -16.95 7.97
CA VAL A 323 -0.90 -16.42 6.87
C VAL A 323 -1.63 -17.50 6.07
N PRO A 324 -1.01 -18.64 5.69
CA PRO A 324 -1.71 -19.70 4.97
C PRO A 324 -2.96 -20.19 5.73
N ALA A 325 -2.84 -20.50 7.00
CA ALA A 325 -3.96 -20.96 7.81
C ALA A 325 -5.07 -19.89 7.94
N ILE A 326 -4.70 -18.61 8.01
CA ILE A 326 -5.68 -17.51 8.05
C ILE A 326 -6.45 -17.41 6.72
N ILE A 327 -5.77 -17.49 5.60
CA ILE A 327 -6.40 -17.40 4.27
C ILE A 327 -7.28 -18.62 3.98
N GLU A 328 -6.79 -19.82 4.29
CA GLU A 328 -7.56 -21.07 4.17
C GLU A 328 -8.80 -21.04 5.08
N GLY A 329 -8.62 -20.57 6.32
CA GLY A 329 -9.73 -20.39 7.25
C GLY A 329 -10.79 -19.41 6.73
N ALA A 330 -10.36 -18.29 6.14
CA ALA A 330 -11.25 -17.34 5.48
C ALA A 330 -12.00 -18.00 4.30
N ALA A 331 -11.30 -18.77 3.46
CA ALA A 331 -11.90 -19.47 2.33
C ALA A 331 -12.97 -20.46 2.78
N VAL A 332 -12.69 -21.24 3.83
CA VAL A 332 -13.66 -22.19 4.43
C VAL A 332 -14.90 -21.46 4.98
N LEU A 333 -14.70 -20.36 5.71
CA LEU A 333 -15.80 -19.56 6.24
C LEU A 333 -16.69 -19.01 5.13
N ILE A 334 -16.10 -18.51 4.04
CA ILE A 334 -16.84 -17.99 2.88
C ILE A 334 -17.63 -19.11 2.20
N ALA A 335 -17.00 -20.25 1.88
CA ALA A 335 -17.64 -21.37 1.21
C ALA A 335 -18.85 -21.90 1.99
N ASN A 336 -18.76 -21.92 3.32
CA ASN A 336 -19.78 -22.49 4.18
C ASN A 336 -20.94 -21.53 4.52
N ASN A 337 -20.66 -20.21 4.55
CA ASN A 337 -21.59 -19.25 5.13
C ASN A 337 -22.09 -18.18 4.13
N TYR A 338 -21.43 -17.99 2.99
CA TYR A 338 -21.86 -16.99 2.03
C TYR A 338 -23.25 -17.32 1.47
N ALA A 339 -24.13 -16.34 1.44
CA ALA A 339 -25.54 -16.48 1.08
C ALA A 339 -25.77 -17.30 -0.21
N PHE A 340 -24.96 -17.05 -1.24
CA PHE A 340 -25.02 -17.79 -2.52
C PHE A 340 -23.90 -18.82 -2.57
N GLU A 341 -24.27 -20.11 -2.46
CA GLU A 341 -23.33 -21.23 -2.36
C GLU A 341 -22.29 -21.25 -3.48
N ASP A 342 -22.74 -21.17 -4.72
CA ASP A 342 -21.87 -21.24 -5.90
C ASP A 342 -20.87 -20.08 -5.94
N ILE A 343 -21.33 -18.87 -5.59
CA ILE A 343 -20.48 -17.68 -5.54
C ILE A 343 -19.46 -17.82 -4.39
N GLY A 344 -19.92 -18.25 -3.21
CA GLY A 344 -19.06 -18.49 -2.06
C GLY A 344 -17.96 -19.49 -2.35
N ALA A 345 -18.30 -20.62 -2.98
CA ALA A 345 -17.35 -21.65 -3.40
C ALA A 345 -16.36 -21.11 -4.44
N ALA A 346 -16.83 -20.34 -5.41
CA ALA A 346 -15.96 -19.73 -6.43
C ALA A 346 -14.98 -18.69 -5.84
N VAL A 347 -15.43 -17.86 -4.90
CA VAL A 347 -14.58 -16.89 -4.18
C VAL A 347 -13.53 -17.61 -3.35
N ALA A 348 -13.92 -18.66 -2.62
CA ALA A 348 -13.02 -19.47 -1.80
C ALA A 348 -11.93 -20.15 -2.65
N ALA A 349 -12.30 -20.73 -3.80
CA ALA A 349 -11.36 -21.35 -4.73
C ALA A 349 -10.35 -20.34 -5.29
N LYS A 350 -10.81 -19.15 -5.69
CA LYS A 350 -9.93 -18.07 -6.17
C LYS A 350 -9.00 -17.56 -5.07
N LEU A 351 -9.49 -17.43 -3.83
CA LEU A 351 -8.69 -17.00 -2.68
C LEU A 351 -7.56 -18.00 -2.40
N ASN A 352 -7.85 -19.30 -2.41
CA ASN A 352 -6.84 -20.35 -2.29
C ASN A 352 -5.85 -20.35 -3.47
N GLY A 353 -6.31 -20.07 -4.68
CA GLY A 353 -5.44 -19.89 -5.85
C GLY A 353 -4.48 -18.72 -5.70
N LEU A 354 -4.94 -17.59 -5.14
CA LEU A 354 -4.09 -16.43 -4.83
C LEU A 354 -3.06 -16.75 -3.73
N LEU A 355 -3.44 -17.52 -2.71
CA LEU A 355 -2.50 -18.01 -1.71
C LEU A 355 -1.41 -18.87 -2.35
N ALA A 356 -1.79 -19.85 -3.17
CA ALA A 356 -0.85 -20.73 -3.86
C ALA A 356 0.08 -19.99 -4.82
N SER A 357 -0.39 -18.90 -5.45
CA SER A 357 0.43 -18.03 -6.31
C SER A 357 1.39 -17.11 -5.56
N GLY A 358 1.35 -17.12 -4.21
CA GLY A 358 2.21 -16.26 -3.38
C GLY A 358 1.73 -14.81 -3.24
N ALA A 359 0.47 -14.52 -3.56
CA ALA A 359 -0.07 -13.15 -3.47
C ALA A 359 0.08 -12.53 -2.07
N PHE A 360 0.18 -13.33 -1.02
CA PHE A 360 0.31 -12.88 0.37
C PHE A 360 1.73 -13.00 0.94
N ASN A 361 2.73 -13.38 0.14
CA ASN A 361 4.10 -13.65 0.61
C ASN A 361 4.82 -12.43 1.21
N LEU A 362 4.42 -11.22 0.84
CA LEU A 362 5.08 -9.98 1.26
C LEU A 362 4.34 -9.22 2.37
N VAL A 363 3.28 -9.78 2.94
CA VAL A 363 2.58 -9.13 4.08
C VAL A 363 3.51 -9.00 5.28
N VAL A 364 3.43 -7.86 5.96
CA VAL A 364 4.37 -7.52 7.04
C VAL A 364 3.72 -7.44 8.43
N SER A 365 2.40 -7.42 8.48
CA SER A 365 1.65 -7.32 9.73
C SER A 365 0.21 -7.81 9.58
N LYS A 366 -0.46 -7.99 10.70
CA LYS A 366 -1.90 -8.29 10.75
C LYS A 366 -2.72 -7.23 10.00
N THR A 367 -2.47 -5.95 10.26
CA THR A 367 -3.18 -4.84 9.61
C THR A 367 -2.95 -4.80 8.10
N ASP A 368 -1.72 -5.09 7.65
CA ASP A 368 -1.40 -5.19 6.22
C ASP A 368 -2.15 -6.37 5.58
N LEU A 369 -2.20 -7.53 6.24
CA LEU A 369 -2.98 -8.67 5.79
C LEU A 369 -4.48 -8.36 5.73
N GLU A 370 -5.05 -7.73 6.77
CA GLU A 370 -6.44 -7.30 6.81
C GLU A 370 -6.80 -6.39 5.63
N THR A 371 -5.98 -5.38 5.39
CA THR A 371 -6.17 -4.43 4.29
C THR A 371 -6.13 -5.14 2.94
N LYS A 372 -5.12 -5.99 2.73
CA LYS A 372 -4.93 -6.73 1.50
C LYS A 372 -6.02 -7.77 1.27
N LEU A 373 -6.37 -8.53 2.31
CA LEU A 373 -7.43 -9.52 2.24
C LEU A 373 -8.79 -8.86 1.97
N SER A 374 -9.09 -7.73 2.62
CA SER A 374 -10.31 -6.97 2.37
C SER A 374 -10.42 -6.51 0.92
N ALA A 375 -9.34 -5.93 0.36
CA ALA A 375 -9.32 -5.51 -1.05
C ALA A 375 -9.48 -6.68 -2.03
N VAL A 376 -8.84 -7.82 -1.74
CA VAL A 376 -9.00 -9.05 -2.54
C VAL A 376 -10.43 -9.57 -2.48
N LEU A 377 -11.03 -9.63 -1.30
CA LEU A 377 -12.40 -10.12 -1.12
C LEU A 377 -13.42 -9.20 -1.78
N GLU A 378 -13.24 -7.89 -1.67
CA GLU A 378 -14.05 -6.90 -2.36
C GLU A 378 -14.00 -7.09 -3.88
N PHE A 379 -12.81 -7.26 -4.45
CA PHE A 379 -12.64 -7.55 -5.87
C PHE A 379 -13.30 -8.87 -6.29
N LEU A 380 -13.07 -9.96 -5.55
CA LEU A 380 -13.60 -11.29 -5.87
C LEU A 380 -15.13 -11.38 -5.74
N SER A 381 -15.73 -10.63 -4.82
CA SER A 381 -17.18 -10.57 -4.62
C SER A 381 -17.89 -9.56 -5.51
N GLY A 382 -17.18 -8.88 -6.42
CA GLY A 382 -17.76 -7.85 -7.28
C GLY A 382 -18.06 -6.53 -6.54
N GLY A 383 -17.28 -6.23 -5.50
CA GLY A 383 -17.28 -4.91 -4.84
C GLY A 383 -18.25 -4.75 -3.69
N LYS A 384 -18.81 -5.84 -3.09
CA LYS A 384 -20.06 -5.53 -2.40
C LYS A 384 -20.31 -6.08 -1.00
N SER A 385 -19.55 -7.01 -0.44
CA SER A 385 -20.06 -7.53 0.83
C SER A 385 -19.09 -8.35 1.66
N LEU A 386 -18.06 -8.90 1.06
CA LEU A 386 -17.04 -9.64 1.79
C LEU A 386 -15.91 -8.68 2.16
N LYS A 387 -15.66 -8.51 3.43
CA LYS A 387 -14.56 -7.68 3.93
C LYS A 387 -14.06 -8.20 5.27
N THR A 388 -12.82 -7.90 5.60
CA THR A 388 -12.32 -8.06 6.95
C THR A 388 -12.90 -6.95 7.84
N SER A 389 -13.14 -7.28 9.09
CA SER A 389 -13.49 -6.32 10.14
C SER A 389 -12.54 -6.49 11.31
N SER A 390 -12.03 -5.38 11.84
CA SER A 390 -11.44 -5.38 13.17
C SER A 390 -12.58 -5.37 14.18
N ASN A 391 -12.42 -6.14 15.26
CA ASN A 391 -13.39 -6.13 16.35
C ASN A 391 -13.32 -4.78 17.05
N THR A 392 -14.07 -3.80 16.56
CA THR A 392 -14.37 -2.59 17.34
C THR A 392 -15.35 -3.01 18.40
N PRO A 393 -15.04 -2.85 19.69
CA PRO A 393 -16.03 -3.04 20.74
C PRO A 393 -17.28 -2.24 20.37
N ALA A 394 -18.45 -2.88 20.43
CA ALA A 394 -19.71 -2.15 20.31
C ALA A 394 -19.64 -1.00 21.33
N LEU A 395 -19.91 0.21 20.87
CA LEU A 395 -20.04 1.34 21.78
C LEU A 395 -21.09 1.00 22.82
N PRO A 396 -20.86 1.30 24.10
CA PRO A 396 -21.87 1.04 25.12
C PRO A 396 -23.18 1.73 24.72
N PRO A 397 -24.35 1.12 24.98
CA PRO A 397 -25.63 1.72 24.65
C PRO A 397 -25.73 3.10 25.31
N VAL A 398 -25.95 4.12 24.51
CA VAL A 398 -26.15 5.47 25.01
C VAL A 398 -27.62 5.62 25.38
N ASN A 399 -27.90 5.81 26.66
CA ASN A 399 -29.27 6.12 27.12
C ASN A 399 -29.55 7.62 26.83
N TYR A 400 -30.35 7.89 25.82
CA TYR A 400 -30.82 9.22 25.49
C TYR A 400 -32.02 9.61 26.38
N SER A 401 -32.10 10.90 26.77
CA SER A 401 -33.34 11.44 27.35
C SER A 401 -34.42 11.55 26.25
N PRO A 402 -35.72 11.66 26.62
CA PRO A 402 -36.78 11.88 25.64
C PRO A 402 -36.55 13.10 24.75
N GLU A 403 -36.01 14.16 25.29
CA GLU A 403 -35.69 15.40 24.56
C GLU A 403 -34.57 15.14 23.55
N MET A 404 -33.54 14.40 23.93
CA MET A 404 -32.44 14.03 23.02
C MET A 404 -32.94 13.13 21.86
N TYR A 405 -33.90 12.22 22.12
CA TYR A 405 -34.52 11.45 21.06
C TYR A 405 -35.30 12.34 20.07
N ILE A 406 -36.06 13.33 20.57
CA ILE A 406 -36.79 14.26 19.71
C ILE A 406 -35.81 15.04 18.81
N ASP A 407 -34.72 15.53 19.36
CA ASP A 407 -33.74 16.28 18.60
C ASP A 407 -33.02 15.37 17.57
N LEU A 408 -32.66 14.15 17.94
CA LEU A 408 -32.10 13.17 17.03
C LEU A 408 -33.06 12.84 15.87
N ILE A 409 -34.34 12.64 16.16
CA ILE A 409 -35.37 12.36 15.15
C ILE A 409 -35.51 13.56 14.20
N LYS A 410 -35.53 14.80 14.70
CA LYS A 410 -35.61 16.01 13.85
C LYS A 410 -34.43 16.15 12.90
N VAL A 411 -33.23 15.72 13.32
CA VAL A 411 -32.04 15.76 12.47
C VAL A 411 -32.00 14.59 11.48
N SER A 412 -32.47 13.40 11.91
CA SER A 412 -32.44 12.17 11.10
C SER A 412 -33.51 12.10 10.02
N PHE A 413 -34.61 12.84 10.18
CA PHE A 413 -35.73 12.84 9.25
C PHE A 413 -35.98 14.21 8.69
N GLN A 414 -36.21 14.30 7.39
CA GLN A 414 -36.64 15.50 6.70
C GLN A 414 -38.05 15.30 6.15
N THR A 415 -38.97 16.20 6.48
CA THR A 415 -40.36 16.17 5.99
C THR A 415 -40.71 17.51 5.36
N ASN A 416 -41.46 17.45 4.26
CA ASN A 416 -42.05 18.62 3.60
C ASN A 416 -43.40 18.27 2.99
N ILE A 417 -44.23 19.26 2.73
CA ILE A 417 -45.44 19.14 1.92
C ILE A 417 -45.30 20.10 0.76
N PHE A 418 -45.25 19.56 -0.45
CA PHE A 418 -45.21 20.34 -1.69
C PHE A 418 -46.62 20.73 -2.15
N GLU A 419 -46.70 21.54 -3.19
CA GLU A 419 -47.95 21.87 -3.85
C GLU A 419 -48.75 20.61 -4.22
N ASN A 420 -50.08 20.76 -4.31
CA ASN A 420 -51.01 19.65 -4.53
C ASN A 420 -50.96 18.54 -3.45
N ASN A 421 -50.65 18.92 -2.21
CA ASN A 421 -50.64 18.02 -1.04
C ASN A 421 -49.78 16.79 -1.24
N ILE A 422 -48.57 16.98 -1.83
CA ILE A 422 -47.57 15.90 -1.99
C ILE A 422 -46.65 15.89 -0.79
N GLY A 423 -46.69 14.83 -0.03
CA GLY A 423 -45.79 14.60 1.12
C GLY A 423 -44.38 14.20 0.68
N TYR A 424 -43.38 14.63 1.43
CA TYR A 424 -41.99 14.26 1.25
C TYR A 424 -41.43 13.79 2.58
N LEU A 425 -40.80 12.60 2.53
CA LEU A 425 -40.13 12.00 3.66
C LEU A 425 -38.74 11.53 3.24
N ARG A 426 -37.68 12.02 3.90
CA ARG A 426 -36.32 11.55 3.70
C ARG A 426 -35.71 11.10 5.02
N PHE A 427 -34.95 10.03 4.99
CA PHE A 427 -34.08 9.57 6.07
C PHE A 427 -32.93 8.78 5.43
N ASP A 428 -31.74 8.82 6.08
CA ASP A 428 -30.50 8.35 5.46
C ASP A 428 -30.03 6.99 6.02
N MET A 429 -30.75 6.40 7.00
CA MET A 429 -30.47 5.09 7.56
C MET A 429 -31.74 4.45 8.18
N PHE A 430 -31.85 3.13 8.08
CA PHE A 430 -32.82 2.34 8.85
C PHE A 430 -32.29 2.03 10.25
N GLY A 431 -33.09 2.22 11.28
CA GLY A 431 -32.80 1.80 12.66
C GLY A 431 -33.15 0.33 12.91
N ASP A 432 -32.65 -0.24 14.00
CA ASP A 432 -33.08 -1.56 14.46
C ASP A 432 -34.52 -1.50 14.99
N PHE A 433 -35.32 -2.54 14.70
CA PHE A 433 -36.74 -2.53 15.09
C PHE A 433 -36.93 -2.45 16.61
N GLU A 434 -36.15 -3.19 17.38
CA GLU A 434 -36.26 -3.21 18.84
C GLU A 434 -35.77 -1.91 19.47
N GLU A 435 -34.83 -1.22 18.84
CA GLU A 435 -34.36 0.11 19.26
C GLU A 435 -35.34 1.22 18.87
N VAL A 436 -36.00 1.11 17.72
CA VAL A 436 -36.96 2.10 17.23
C VAL A 436 -38.34 1.95 17.91
N LYS A 437 -38.75 0.74 18.26
CA LYS A 437 -40.06 0.45 18.88
C LYS A 437 -40.38 1.29 20.13
N PRO A 438 -39.49 1.49 21.11
CA PRO A 438 -39.75 2.35 22.27
C PRO A 438 -40.00 3.80 21.94
N ILE A 439 -39.44 4.30 20.82
CA ILE A 439 -39.58 5.69 20.37
C ILE A 439 -40.52 5.85 19.19
N ALA A 440 -41.21 4.79 18.77
CA ALA A 440 -42.10 4.79 17.61
C ALA A 440 -43.19 5.87 17.73
N GLN A 441 -43.75 6.09 18.90
CA GLN A 441 -44.75 7.14 19.14
C GLN A 441 -44.18 8.52 18.88
N ILE A 442 -42.94 8.79 19.28
CA ILE A 442 -42.28 10.07 19.06
C ILE A 442 -42.02 10.28 17.54
N ILE A 443 -41.59 9.23 16.83
CA ILE A 443 -41.42 9.27 15.37
C ILE A 443 -42.75 9.54 14.67
N VAL A 444 -43.82 8.89 15.10
CA VAL A 444 -45.16 9.12 14.53
C VAL A 444 -45.60 10.56 14.74
N GLU A 445 -45.48 11.11 15.93
CA GLU A 445 -45.89 12.49 16.26
C GLU A 445 -45.07 13.55 15.53
N HIS A 446 -43.77 13.38 15.48
CA HIS A 446 -42.87 14.42 14.94
C HIS A 446 -42.56 14.29 13.44
N VAL A 447 -42.77 13.12 12.85
CA VAL A 447 -42.42 12.82 11.46
C VAL A 447 -43.65 12.35 10.67
N TRP A 448 -44.21 11.17 11.03
CA TRP A 448 -45.20 10.48 10.22
C TRP A 448 -46.52 11.25 10.07
N ASN A 449 -47.04 11.81 11.16
CA ASN A 449 -48.28 12.58 11.14
C ASN A 449 -48.23 13.81 10.24
N LYS A 450 -47.03 14.30 9.89
CA LYS A 450 -46.89 15.43 8.94
C LYS A 450 -47.16 15.03 7.51
N VAL A 451 -46.94 13.76 7.15
CA VAL A 451 -47.00 13.30 5.74
C VAL A 451 -48.07 12.26 5.47
N VAL A 452 -48.59 11.55 6.49
CA VAL A 452 -49.54 10.42 6.27
C VAL A 452 -50.86 10.84 5.64
N ASN A 453 -51.32 12.08 5.83
CA ASN A 453 -52.59 12.59 5.30
C ASN A 453 -52.47 13.26 3.93
N THR A 454 -51.32 13.17 3.28
CA THR A 454 -51.13 13.72 1.92
C THR A 454 -51.75 12.84 0.85
N ASP A 455 -52.02 13.42 -0.32
CA ASP A 455 -52.69 12.74 -1.46
C ASP A 455 -51.69 11.85 -2.21
N ALA A 456 -50.44 12.23 -2.23
CA ALA A 456 -49.33 11.46 -2.77
C ALA A 456 -48.08 11.61 -1.88
N MET A 457 -47.13 10.67 -1.94
CA MET A 457 -45.91 10.71 -1.12
C MET A 457 -44.68 10.40 -1.93
N ILE A 458 -43.60 11.10 -1.62
CA ILE A 458 -42.24 10.82 -2.06
C ILE A 458 -41.42 10.35 -0.85
N VAL A 459 -40.89 9.13 -0.92
CA VAL A 459 -39.89 8.64 0.05
C VAL A 459 -38.51 8.75 -0.59
N ASP A 460 -37.66 9.60 -0.05
CA ASP A 460 -36.33 9.87 -0.59
C ASP A 460 -35.25 9.05 0.10
N LEU A 461 -34.74 8.05 -0.59
CA LEU A 461 -33.68 7.16 -0.14
C LEU A 461 -32.36 7.36 -0.89
N ARG A 462 -32.20 8.47 -1.61
CA ARG A 462 -30.98 8.73 -2.41
C ARG A 462 -29.69 8.72 -1.61
N ASN A 463 -29.74 9.04 -0.31
CA ASN A 463 -28.58 9.02 0.57
C ASN A 463 -28.69 7.92 1.65
N ASN A 464 -29.66 7.03 1.55
CA ASN A 464 -29.86 6.00 2.55
C ASN A 464 -28.86 4.86 2.33
N ILE A 465 -27.94 4.68 3.27
CA ILE A 465 -26.88 3.69 3.25
C ILE A 465 -27.28 2.32 3.81
N GLY A 466 -28.57 2.13 4.13
CA GLY A 466 -29.11 0.88 4.67
C GLY A 466 -29.31 0.91 6.18
N GLY A 467 -28.82 -0.08 6.87
CA GLY A 467 -28.99 -0.34 8.29
C GLY A 467 -29.56 -1.73 8.54
N PRO A 468 -30.02 -2.03 9.78
CA PRO A 468 -30.67 -3.30 10.10
C PRO A 468 -31.95 -3.52 9.29
N THR A 469 -32.15 -4.75 8.80
CA THR A 469 -33.36 -5.13 8.04
C THR A 469 -34.56 -5.42 8.91
N THR A 470 -34.38 -5.50 10.22
CA THR A 470 -35.45 -5.77 11.21
C THR A 470 -36.61 -4.78 11.16
N ALA A 471 -36.37 -3.52 10.75
CA ALA A 471 -37.38 -2.48 10.63
C ALA A 471 -38.19 -2.53 9.31
N ILE A 472 -37.78 -3.34 8.32
CA ILE A 472 -38.40 -3.36 6.98
C ILE A 472 -39.85 -3.79 7.04
N SER A 473 -40.18 -4.87 7.78
CA SER A 473 -41.57 -5.29 8.00
C SER A 473 -42.46 -4.17 8.53
N GLY A 474 -41.98 -3.47 9.56
CA GLY A 474 -42.71 -2.36 10.17
C GLY A 474 -42.92 -1.20 9.19
N PHE A 475 -41.85 -0.75 8.52
CA PHE A 475 -41.94 0.39 7.62
C PHE A 475 -42.78 0.08 6.37
N CYS A 476 -42.61 -1.08 5.75
CA CYS A 476 -43.44 -1.54 4.64
C CYS A 476 -44.93 -1.56 5.02
N SER A 477 -45.25 -1.97 6.24
CA SER A 477 -46.62 -2.15 6.70
C SER A 477 -47.45 -0.85 6.69
N TYR A 478 -46.83 0.31 6.76
CA TYR A 478 -47.52 1.60 6.63
C TYR A 478 -48.14 1.82 5.25
N PHE A 479 -47.67 1.14 4.22
CA PHE A 479 -48.08 1.33 2.83
C PHE A 479 -49.07 0.27 2.30
N PHE A 480 -49.47 -0.68 3.17
CA PHE A 480 -50.44 -1.75 2.88
C PHE A 480 -51.63 -1.71 3.84
N ASP A 481 -52.69 -2.44 3.51
CA ASP A 481 -53.80 -2.63 4.41
C ASP A 481 -53.40 -3.48 5.64
N GLY A 482 -54.10 -3.30 6.75
CA GLY A 482 -53.88 -4.05 7.96
C GLY A 482 -54.73 -5.33 8.12
N ASP A 483 -55.72 -5.52 7.22
CA ASP A 483 -56.73 -6.58 7.35
C ASP A 483 -56.13 -7.98 7.13
N LYS A 484 -55.11 -8.10 6.32
CA LYS A 484 -54.40 -9.34 6.05
C LYS A 484 -52.91 -9.13 6.04
N GLN A 485 -52.17 -10.03 6.62
CA GLN A 485 -50.73 -10.04 6.48
C GLN A 485 -50.33 -10.38 5.03
N ILE A 486 -49.41 -9.63 4.47
CA ILE A 486 -48.85 -9.81 3.14
C ILE A 486 -47.46 -10.34 3.28
N VAL A 487 -47.08 -11.36 2.50
CA VAL A 487 -45.70 -11.81 2.37
C VAL A 487 -44.93 -10.75 1.58
N LEU A 488 -44.04 -10.06 2.24
CA LEU A 488 -43.16 -9.03 1.66
C LEU A 488 -42.02 -9.68 0.89
N ASP A 489 -41.34 -10.62 1.54
CA ASP A 489 -40.25 -11.39 0.95
C ASP A 489 -40.09 -12.74 1.68
N LYS A 490 -39.26 -13.62 1.11
CA LYS A 490 -38.78 -14.84 1.71
C LYS A 490 -37.26 -14.77 1.80
N LEU A 491 -36.74 -14.94 3.00
CA LEU A 491 -35.32 -14.80 3.28
C LEU A 491 -34.73 -16.16 3.61
N TYR A 492 -33.82 -16.65 2.80
CA TYR A 492 -33.04 -17.85 3.09
C TYR A 492 -31.77 -17.50 3.85
N ASP A 493 -31.55 -18.13 5.02
CA ASP A 493 -30.31 -17.98 5.79
C ASP A 493 -29.45 -19.24 5.63
N ARG A 494 -28.31 -19.09 4.97
CA ARG A 494 -27.33 -20.14 4.70
C ARG A 494 -26.80 -20.81 5.97
N THR A 495 -26.68 -20.06 7.08
CA THR A 495 -26.11 -20.59 8.33
C THR A 495 -27.04 -21.52 9.07
N THR A 496 -28.35 -21.38 8.87
CA THR A 496 -29.38 -22.22 9.50
C THR A 496 -30.05 -23.17 8.51
N GLY A 497 -29.91 -22.92 7.20
CA GLY A 497 -30.63 -23.63 6.15
C GLY A 497 -32.12 -23.35 6.14
N ALA A 498 -32.60 -22.32 6.86
CA ALA A 498 -34.02 -22.01 7.01
C ALA A 498 -34.43 -20.85 6.08
N THR A 499 -35.64 -20.95 5.53
CA THR A 499 -36.34 -19.86 4.86
C THR A 499 -37.37 -19.26 5.80
N THR A 500 -37.30 -17.95 6.02
CA THR A 500 -38.22 -17.18 6.85
C THR A 500 -39.05 -16.25 5.98
N GLU A 501 -40.37 -16.21 6.17
CA GLU A 501 -41.24 -15.24 5.51
C GLU A 501 -41.20 -13.89 6.24
N LEU A 502 -40.91 -12.84 5.51
CA LEU A 502 -41.02 -11.47 5.98
C LEU A 502 -42.44 -10.99 5.71
N LEU A 503 -43.20 -10.69 6.77
CA LEU A 503 -44.61 -10.35 6.70
C LEU A 503 -44.86 -8.89 7.07
N THR A 504 -45.97 -8.31 6.59
CA THR A 504 -46.49 -7.05 7.14
C THR A 504 -46.96 -7.29 8.58
N LEU A 505 -46.84 -6.26 9.41
CA LEU A 505 -47.32 -6.25 10.78
C LEU A 505 -48.83 -5.94 10.80
N SER A 506 -49.60 -6.66 11.62
CA SER A 506 -51.03 -6.40 11.83
C SER A 506 -51.27 -5.12 12.62
N GLU A 507 -50.42 -4.86 13.62
CA GLU A 507 -50.49 -3.70 14.50
C GLU A 507 -49.33 -2.74 14.23
N LEU A 508 -49.64 -1.46 14.20
CA LEU A 508 -48.67 -0.38 14.02
C LEU A 508 -48.99 0.78 14.95
N THR A 509 -47.93 1.51 15.34
CA THR A 509 -48.11 2.80 16.02
C THR A 509 -48.49 3.85 14.99
N GLY A 510 -49.63 4.51 15.13
CA GLY A 510 -50.11 5.54 14.20
C GLY A 510 -50.92 5.00 13.00
N THR A 511 -51.26 5.89 12.09
CA THR A 511 -52.14 5.61 10.94
C THR A 511 -51.36 5.09 9.74
N ARG A 512 -51.91 4.10 9.03
CA ARG A 512 -51.33 3.63 7.75
C ARG A 512 -51.56 4.66 6.64
N TYR A 513 -50.59 4.79 5.74
CA TYR A 513 -50.72 5.56 4.50
C TYR A 513 -51.65 4.82 3.54
N GLY A 514 -51.61 3.50 3.57
CA GLY A 514 -52.47 2.60 2.80
C GLY A 514 -51.98 2.31 1.36
N PRO A 515 -52.69 1.41 0.66
CA PRO A 515 -52.25 0.91 -0.65
C PRO A 515 -52.68 1.80 -1.82
N GLN A 516 -53.66 2.69 -1.65
CA GLN A 516 -54.34 3.37 -2.78
C GLN A 516 -53.66 4.69 -3.21
N LYS A 517 -53.00 5.36 -2.27
CA LYS A 517 -52.37 6.65 -2.56
C LYS A 517 -51.10 6.46 -3.35
N SER A 518 -50.82 7.38 -4.30
CA SER A 518 -49.58 7.35 -5.08
C SER A 518 -48.33 7.44 -4.21
N LEU A 519 -47.35 6.59 -4.50
CA LEU A 519 -46.07 6.52 -3.81
C LEU A 519 -44.90 6.45 -4.80
N ILE A 520 -43.97 7.37 -4.67
CA ILE A 520 -42.72 7.35 -5.42
C ILE A 520 -41.56 7.19 -4.44
N ILE A 521 -40.59 6.34 -4.76
CA ILE A 521 -39.33 6.19 -4.01
C ILE A 521 -38.19 6.71 -4.88
N LEU A 522 -37.38 7.63 -4.32
CA LEU A 522 -36.19 8.15 -4.99
C LEU A 522 -34.97 7.31 -4.59
N THR A 523 -34.19 6.94 -5.60
CA THR A 523 -32.98 6.13 -5.44
C THR A 523 -31.77 6.78 -6.08
N SER A 524 -30.58 6.41 -5.58
CA SER A 524 -29.29 6.74 -6.20
C SER A 524 -28.32 5.56 -6.06
N ARG A 525 -27.13 5.70 -6.60
CA ARG A 525 -26.05 4.73 -6.42
C ARG A 525 -25.59 4.56 -4.97
N ALA A 526 -25.95 5.50 -4.08
CA ALA A 526 -25.68 5.41 -2.65
C ALA A 526 -26.77 4.67 -1.86
N THR A 527 -27.95 4.42 -2.47
CA THR A 527 -29.02 3.64 -1.85
C THR A 527 -28.56 2.20 -1.68
N ALA A 528 -28.46 1.71 -0.42
CA ALA A 528 -27.78 0.45 -0.08
C ALA A 528 -28.50 -0.37 1.00
N GLY A 529 -28.22 -1.67 1.06
CA GLY A 529 -28.62 -2.58 2.16
C GLY A 529 -30.12 -2.64 2.41
N ALA A 530 -30.58 -2.37 3.64
CA ALA A 530 -32.00 -2.37 4.01
C ALA A 530 -32.86 -1.43 3.14
N ALA A 531 -32.26 -0.31 2.65
CA ALA A 531 -32.98 0.55 1.72
C ALA A 531 -33.23 -0.14 0.37
N GLU A 532 -32.29 -0.97 -0.10
CA GLU A 532 -32.52 -1.78 -1.31
C GLU A 532 -33.59 -2.85 -1.09
N GLU A 533 -33.57 -3.52 0.06
CA GLU A 533 -34.61 -4.48 0.40
C GLU A 533 -36.01 -3.83 0.39
N PHE A 534 -36.15 -2.67 1.01
CA PHE A 534 -37.39 -1.89 0.95
C PHE A 534 -37.77 -1.52 -0.49
N VAL A 535 -36.86 -0.97 -1.27
CA VAL A 535 -37.11 -0.62 -2.68
C VAL A 535 -37.50 -1.86 -3.50
N TYR A 536 -36.81 -2.99 -3.30
CA TYR A 536 -37.10 -4.25 -3.95
C TYR A 536 -38.53 -4.73 -3.67
N ILE A 537 -38.89 -4.79 -2.39
CA ILE A 537 -40.23 -5.20 -1.94
C ILE A 537 -41.32 -4.30 -2.56
N MET A 538 -41.16 -2.98 -2.44
CA MET A 538 -42.13 -2.01 -2.93
C MET A 538 -42.27 -2.04 -4.45
N LYS A 539 -41.18 -2.29 -5.16
CA LYS A 539 -41.17 -2.48 -6.61
C LYS A 539 -41.82 -3.81 -7.02
N LYS A 540 -41.43 -4.90 -6.41
CA LYS A 540 -41.90 -6.27 -6.66
C LYS A 540 -43.40 -6.41 -6.44
N LEU A 541 -43.94 -5.78 -5.40
CA LEU A 541 -45.35 -5.78 -5.07
C LEU A 541 -46.15 -4.70 -5.83
N GLY A 542 -45.51 -3.95 -6.73
CA GLY A 542 -46.17 -2.89 -7.51
C GLY A 542 -46.68 -1.73 -6.66
N ARG A 543 -46.20 -1.57 -5.42
CA ARG A 543 -46.70 -0.57 -4.49
C ARG A 543 -46.14 0.84 -4.75
N ALA A 544 -44.92 0.94 -5.25
CA ALA A 544 -44.25 2.22 -5.49
C ALA A 544 -43.62 2.28 -6.87
N MET A 545 -43.60 3.48 -7.45
CA MET A 545 -42.80 3.81 -8.61
C MET A 545 -41.41 4.22 -8.14
N ILE A 546 -40.35 3.70 -8.76
CA ILE A 546 -38.97 4.00 -8.43
C ILE A 546 -38.41 4.99 -9.45
N VAL A 547 -37.86 6.10 -8.98
CA VAL A 547 -37.33 7.20 -9.82
C VAL A 547 -35.90 7.53 -9.34
N GLY A 548 -34.94 7.63 -10.24
CA GLY A 548 -33.56 7.97 -9.93
C GLY A 548 -32.53 7.11 -10.62
N GLU A 549 -31.51 6.71 -9.91
CA GLU A 549 -30.43 5.86 -10.41
C GLU A 549 -30.59 4.41 -9.90
N THR A 550 -29.92 3.47 -10.57
CA THR A 550 -29.76 2.11 -10.08
C THR A 550 -29.07 2.15 -8.72
N THR A 551 -29.57 1.36 -7.76
CA THR A 551 -29.05 1.31 -6.41
C THR A 551 -27.67 0.65 -6.32
N SER A 552 -27.05 0.65 -5.14
CA SER A 552 -25.71 0.13 -4.90
C SER A 552 -25.52 -1.34 -5.28
N GLY A 553 -26.54 -2.20 -5.07
CA GLY A 553 -26.47 -3.66 -5.20
C GLY A 553 -25.72 -4.31 -4.04
N SER A 554 -25.77 -3.72 -2.86
CA SER A 554 -25.24 -4.34 -1.64
C SER A 554 -26.08 -5.56 -1.23
N SER A 555 -25.44 -6.44 -0.46
CA SER A 555 -26.11 -7.63 0.06
C SER A 555 -26.92 -7.33 1.33
N HIS A 556 -27.65 -8.33 1.80
CA HIS A 556 -28.24 -8.35 3.12
C HIS A 556 -27.17 -8.20 4.22
N PRO A 557 -27.56 -7.85 5.46
CA PRO A 557 -26.63 -7.70 6.57
C PRO A 557 -25.71 -8.91 6.70
N ALA A 558 -24.44 -8.62 6.91
CA ALA A 558 -23.42 -9.63 7.07
C ALA A 558 -23.28 -10.04 8.54
N LYS A 559 -23.02 -11.32 8.79
CA LYS A 559 -22.56 -11.82 10.09
C LYS A 559 -21.03 -11.76 10.15
N THR A 560 -20.52 -11.56 11.35
CA THR A 560 -19.07 -11.49 11.59
C THR A 560 -18.59 -12.84 12.16
N PHE A 561 -17.55 -13.38 11.53
CA PHE A 561 -16.94 -14.66 11.89
C PHE A 561 -15.46 -14.47 12.24
N PRO A 562 -14.95 -15.01 13.34
CA PRO A 562 -13.53 -15.01 13.63
C PRO A 562 -12.80 -15.99 12.69
N ILE A 563 -11.65 -15.59 12.16
CA ILE A 563 -10.79 -16.51 11.39
C ILE A 563 -9.84 -17.20 12.36
N GLY A 564 -10.24 -18.35 12.88
CA GLY A 564 -9.47 -19.07 13.90
C GLY A 564 -9.12 -18.17 15.09
N GLU A 565 -7.88 -18.26 15.55
CA GLU A 565 -7.33 -17.44 16.65
C GLU A 565 -6.52 -16.22 16.16
N SER A 566 -6.60 -15.90 14.88
CA SER A 566 -5.80 -14.81 14.28
C SER A 566 -6.14 -13.41 14.81
N GLY A 567 -7.31 -13.25 15.44
CA GLY A 567 -7.89 -11.97 15.82
C GLY A 567 -8.31 -11.13 14.60
N ILE A 568 -8.41 -11.73 13.42
CA ILE A 568 -9.02 -11.15 12.22
C ILE A 568 -10.44 -11.69 12.12
N PHE A 569 -11.36 -10.81 11.82
CA PHE A 569 -12.78 -11.15 11.64
C PHE A 569 -13.17 -10.94 10.19
N LEU A 570 -14.08 -11.75 9.73
CA LEU A 570 -14.60 -11.72 8.37
C LEU A 570 -16.10 -11.43 8.41
N SER A 571 -16.52 -10.38 7.72
CA SER A 571 -17.92 -10.02 7.53
C SER A 571 -18.44 -10.74 6.29
N ILE A 572 -19.41 -11.65 6.47
CA ILE A 572 -19.97 -12.50 5.41
C ILE A 572 -21.48 -12.30 5.37
N PRO A 573 -22.07 -11.87 4.24
CA PRO A 573 -23.51 -11.95 4.01
C PRO A 573 -23.98 -13.41 4.02
N THR A 574 -24.92 -13.74 4.90
CA THR A 574 -25.40 -15.10 5.08
C THR A 574 -26.85 -15.30 4.63
N VAL A 575 -27.53 -14.20 4.34
CA VAL A 575 -28.95 -14.18 3.98
C VAL A 575 -29.11 -13.64 2.57
N HIS A 576 -30.06 -14.16 1.82
CA HIS A 576 -30.51 -13.60 0.54
C HIS A 576 -32.03 -13.74 0.38
N SER A 577 -32.63 -12.92 -0.49
CA SER A 577 -34.02 -13.13 -0.92
C SER A 577 -34.12 -14.47 -1.66
N ASP A 578 -35.05 -15.34 -1.19
CA ASP A 578 -35.32 -16.64 -1.81
C ASP A 578 -36.15 -16.44 -3.10
N THR A 579 -35.46 -16.19 -4.21
CA THR A 579 -36.07 -16.02 -5.53
C THR A 579 -35.64 -17.15 -6.46
N ALA A 580 -36.55 -17.60 -7.30
CA ALA A 580 -36.27 -18.65 -8.29
C ALA A 580 -35.29 -18.18 -9.40
N ALA A 581 -35.02 -16.87 -9.49
CA ALA A 581 -34.20 -16.25 -10.55
C ALA A 581 -32.76 -15.96 -10.14
N GLY A 582 -32.34 -16.34 -8.92
CA GLY A 582 -31.01 -16.01 -8.37
C GLY A 582 -31.01 -14.72 -7.55
N PRO A 583 -29.89 -13.99 -7.45
CA PRO A 583 -29.78 -12.77 -6.66
C PRO A 583 -30.85 -11.73 -7.01
N ALA A 584 -31.52 -11.16 -6.01
CA ALA A 584 -32.62 -10.21 -6.21
C ALA A 584 -32.10 -8.84 -6.70
N TRP A 585 -31.15 -8.29 -5.95
CA TRP A 585 -30.46 -7.01 -6.29
C TRP A 585 -28.97 -7.07 -5.99
N GLU A 586 -28.54 -8.07 -5.26
CA GLU A 586 -27.17 -8.22 -4.82
C GLU A 586 -26.25 -8.28 -6.06
N GLY A 587 -25.26 -7.44 -6.04
CA GLY A 587 -24.31 -7.32 -7.14
C GLY A 587 -24.73 -6.38 -8.27
N ALA A 588 -26.01 -6.32 -8.65
CA ALA A 588 -26.49 -5.54 -9.80
C ALA A 588 -27.18 -4.23 -9.43
N GLY A 589 -27.73 -4.15 -8.22
CA GLY A 589 -28.63 -3.07 -7.80
C GLY A 589 -30.03 -3.17 -8.40
N ILE A 590 -30.91 -2.30 -7.95
CA ILE A 590 -32.29 -2.21 -8.40
C ILE A 590 -32.39 -1.08 -9.43
N ALA A 591 -32.65 -1.41 -10.67
CA ALA A 591 -32.90 -0.41 -11.71
C ALA A 591 -34.21 0.33 -11.42
N PRO A 592 -34.29 1.68 -11.55
CA PRO A 592 -35.52 2.44 -11.37
C PRO A 592 -36.50 2.21 -12.54
N HIS A 593 -37.77 2.52 -12.32
CA HIS A 593 -38.75 2.57 -13.40
C HIS A 593 -38.50 3.76 -14.34
N ILE A 594 -38.05 4.89 -13.73
CA ILE A 594 -37.70 6.11 -14.48
C ILE A 594 -36.25 6.47 -14.15
N PRO A 595 -35.30 6.18 -15.06
CA PRO A 595 -33.91 6.50 -14.89
C PRO A 595 -33.64 7.99 -15.09
N VAL A 596 -33.17 8.65 -14.05
CA VAL A 596 -32.71 10.04 -14.06
C VAL A 596 -31.56 10.19 -13.08
N ALA A 597 -30.72 11.20 -13.29
CA ALA A 597 -29.65 11.51 -12.33
C ALA A 597 -30.24 11.81 -10.93
N ALA A 598 -29.55 11.42 -9.88
CA ALA A 598 -30.01 11.60 -8.50
C ALA A 598 -30.40 13.06 -8.19
N SER A 599 -29.70 14.04 -8.74
CA SER A 599 -29.99 15.47 -8.55
C SER A 599 -31.33 15.90 -9.15
N GLY A 600 -31.77 15.28 -10.23
CA GLY A 600 -33.05 15.58 -10.90
C GLY A 600 -34.22 14.70 -10.48
N ALA A 601 -34.00 13.69 -9.64
CA ALA A 601 -35.00 12.68 -9.28
C ALA A 601 -36.22 13.28 -8.56
N LEU A 602 -36.01 14.26 -7.69
CA LEU A 602 -37.10 14.92 -6.97
C LEU A 602 -38.00 15.72 -7.91
N ASP A 603 -37.42 16.50 -8.80
CA ASP A 603 -38.19 17.31 -9.78
C ASP A 603 -38.98 16.40 -10.73
N ALA A 604 -38.36 15.30 -11.17
CA ALA A 604 -39.04 14.30 -11.99
C ALA A 604 -40.23 13.67 -11.27
N ALA A 605 -40.06 13.28 -9.99
CA ALA A 605 -41.12 12.71 -9.16
C ALA A 605 -42.29 13.70 -8.94
N LEU A 606 -41.98 14.95 -8.62
CA LEU A 606 -42.97 16.03 -8.45
C LEU A 606 -43.74 16.26 -9.77
N GLY A 607 -43.04 16.27 -10.91
CA GLY A 607 -43.67 16.42 -12.24
C GLY A 607 -44.64 15.28 -12.57
N ILE A 608 -44.35 14.05 -12.14
CA ILE A 608 -45.21 12.87 -12.31
C ILE A 608 -46.44 12.99 -11.41
N LEU A 609 -46.25 13.24 -10.12
CA LEU A 609 -47.32 13.28 -9.13
C LEU A 609 -48.29 14.46 -9.38
N ASN A 610 -47.76 15.62 -9.77
CA ASN A 610 -48.58 16.79 -10.12
C ASN A 610 -49.54 16.49 -11.30
N LYS A 611 -49.10 15.73 -12.31
CA LYS A 611 -49.95 15.29 -13.41
C LYS A 611 -51.02 14.29 -12.96
N GLN A 612 -50.67 13.35 -12.06
CA GLN A 612 -51.59 12.35 -11.53
C GLN A 612 -52.69 12.96 -10.64
N VAL A 613 -52.30 13.86 -9.73
CA VAL A 613 -53.25 14.54 -8.83
C VAL A 613 -54.16 15.53 -9.62
N ALA A 614 -53.64 16.21 -10.65
CA ALA A 614 -54.42 17.08 -11.49
C ALA A 614 -55.44 16.34 -12.35
N GLY A 615 -55.14 15.09 -12.76
CA GLY A 615 -56.06 14.24 -13.54
C GLY A 615 -57.15 13.54 -12.72
N GLN A 616 -57.05 13.58 -11.37
CA GLN A 616 -58.03 12.99 -10.43
C GLN A 616 -59.03 14.04 -9.89
N LYS A 617 -58.79 15.33 -10.10
CA LYS A 617 -59.69 16.44 -9.83
C LYS A 617 -60.52 16.76 -11.09
#